data_d11a8e6cc2562a2dd64dee696b4f8f85
#
_entry.id   d11a8e6cc2562a2dd64dee696b4f8f85
#
_cell.length_a   1.000
_cell.length_b   1.000
_cell.length_c   1.000
_cell.angle_alpha   90.00
_cell.angle_beta   90.00
_cell.angle_gamma   90.00
#
_symmetry.space_group_name_H-M   'P 1'
#
loop_
_entity.id
_entity.type
_entity.pdbx_description
1 polymer ?
#
loop_
_entity_poly.entity_id
_entity_poly.type
_entity_poly.pdbx_seq_one_letter_code
_entity_poly.pdbx_strand_id
1 'polypeptide(L)' 'SYIVKLVKLTLTNNKILIGKVIDFDDKVDNFDGYNSIEIDTGRITYDISENKIKTIVLQK' A
#
# COMPACT_ATOMS: atom_id res chain seq x y z
N SER A 1 -0.78 5.35 16.29
CA SER A 1 -1.43 4.33 15.52
C SER A 1 -0.51 3.66 14.51
N TYR A 2 -0.77 2.44 14.28
CA TYR A 2 0.02 1.60 13.36
C TYR A 2 -0.06 2.05 11.91
N ILE A 3 -1.08 2.81 11.54
CA ILE A 3 -1.28 3.13 10.13
C ILE A 3 -0.44 4.28 9.62
N VAL A 4 0.17 5.06 10.49
CA VAL A 4 1.01 6.17 10.03
C VAL A 4 2.45 5.71 10.03
N LYS A 5 2.80 4.87 9.07
CA LYS A 5 4.15 4.32 8.91
C LYS A 5 4.67 4.60 7.53
N LEU A 6 5.93 5.00 7.46
CA LEU A 6 6.60 5.20 6.18
C LEU A 6 7.12 3.85 5.69
N VAL A 7 6.75 3.49 4.47
CA VAL A 7 7.13 2.20 3.90
C VAL A 7 7.68 2.38 2.50
N LYS A 8 8.48 1.40 2.10
CA LYS A 8 8.92 1.25 0.71
C LYS A 8 8.19 0.04 0.14
N LEU A 9 7.41 0.28 -0.88
CA LEU A 9 6.60 -0.71 -1.55
C LEU A 9 7.20 -1.03 -2.90
N THR A 10 7.47 -2.31 -3.15
CA THR A 10 7.87 -2.76 -4.48
C THR A 10 6.68 -3.51 -5.08
N LEU A 11 6.24 -3.06 -6.24
CA LEU A 11 5.11 -3.64 -6.93
C LEU A 11 5.56 -4.77 -7.85
N THR A 12 4.60 -5.59 -8.28
CA THR A 12 4.89 -6.74 -9.14
C THR A 12 5.49 -6.34 -10.50
N ASN A 13 5.27 -5.09 -10.93
CA ASN A 13 5.88 -4.55 -12.13
C ASN A 13 7.24 -3.88 -11.86
N ASN A 14 7.78 -4.07 -10.65
CA ASN A 14 9.06 -3.53 -10.18
C ASN A 14 9.07 -2.03 -9.94
N LYS A 15 7.93 -1.37 -10.02
CA LYS A 15 7.83 0.03 -9.59
C LYS A 15 7.95 0.11 -8.08
N ILE A 16 8.54 1.19 -7.61
CA ILE A 16 8.75 1.43 -6.18
C ILE A 16 7.99 2.67 -5.76
N LEU A 17 7.25 2.53 -4.67
CA LEU A 17 6.55 3.65 -4.04
C LEU A 17 7.05 3.78 -2.62
N ILE A 18 7.36 5.02 -2.21
CA ILE A 18 7.71 5.32 -0.83
C ILE A 18 6.66 6.29 -0.30
N GLY A 19 6.03 5.94 0.80
CA GLY A 19 4.99 6.77 1.35
C GLY A 19 4.48 6.23 2.67
N LYS A 20 3.44 6.88 3.17
CA LYS A 20 2.81 6.50 4.44
C LYS A 20 1.57 5.66 4.15
N VAL A 21 1.45 4.55 4.86
CA VAL A 21 0.22 3.77 4.83
C VAL A 21 -0.80 4.52 5.69
N ILE A 22 -1.90 4.93 5.06
CA ILE A 22 -2.93 5.73 5.73
C ILE A 22 -4.23 4.97 5.94
N ASP A 23 -4.42 3.85 5.25
CA ASP A 23 -5.62 3.06 5.41
C ASP A 23 -5.38 1.64 4.92
N PHE A 24 -6.21 0.74 5.41
CA PHE A 24 -6.21 -0.66 5.01
C PHE A 24 -7.65 -1.07 4.74
N ASP A 25 -7.92 -1.56 3.54
CA ASP A 25 -9.25 -2.00 3.14
C ASP A 25 -9.30 -3.51 3.08
N ASP A 26 -10.25 -4.09 3.81
CA ASP A 26 -10.45 -5.51 3.85
C ASP A 26 -11.01 -6.01 2.51
N LYS A 27 -10.65 -7.23 2.13
CA LYS A 27 -11.07 -7.81 0.86
C LYS A 27 -12.58 -7.90 0.70
N VAL A 28 -13.32 -8.00 1.80
CA VAL A 28 -14.78 -8.06 1.74
C VAL A 28 -15.40 -6.78 1.23
N ASP A 29 -14.67 -5.65 1.35
CA ASP A 29 -15.14 -4.35 0.89
C ASP A 29 -14.65 -4.00 -0.52
N ASN A 30 -13.83 -4.87 -1.10
CA ASN A 30 -13.24 -4.65 -2.43
C ASN A 30 -13.86 -5.62 -3.44
N PHE A 31 -14.29 -5.08 -4.57
CA PHE A 31 -14.93 -5.93 -5.58
C PHE A 31 -13.94 -6.89 -6.26
N ASP A 32 -12.63 -6.64 -6.18
CA ASP A 32 -11.62 -7.53 -6.76
C ASP A 32 -11.28 -8.72 -5.85
N GLY A 33 -11.84 -8.76 -4.63
CA GLY A 33 -11.63 -9.88 -3.71
C GLY A 33 -10.31 -9.89 -2.99
N TYR A 34 -9.53 -8.82 -3.05
CA TYR A 34 -8.23 -8.71 -2.37
C TYR A 34 -8.26 -7.59 -1.35
N ASN A 35 -7.46 -7.76 -0.29
CA ASN A 35 -7.19 -6.64 0.61
C ASN A 35 -6.40 -5.57 -0.14
N SER A 36 -6.49 -4.33 0.31
CA SER A 36 -5.72 -3.26 -0.29
C SER A 36 -5.24 -2.30 0.79
N ILE A 37 -4.22 -1.51 0.44
CA ILE A 37 -3.75 -0.43 1.31
C ILE A 37 -3.79 0.86 0.54
N GLU A 38 -4.02 1.96 1.27
CA GLU A 38 -3.85 3.29 0.72
C GLU A 38 -2.52 3.83 1.18
N ILE A 39 -1.72 4.29 0.22
CA ILE A 39 -0.40 4.82 0.50
C ILE A 39 -0.32 6.25 -0.03
N ASP A 40 0.08 7.16 0.85
CA ASP A 40 0.25 8.57 0.53
C ASP A 40 1.73 8.85 0.31
N THR A 41 2.08 9.16 -0.92
CA THR A 41 3.48 9.45 -1.29
C THR A 41 3.86 10.91 -1.09
N GLY A 42 2.94 11.71 -0.59
CA GLY A 42 3.15 13.15 -0.45
C GLY A 42 2.69 13.94 -1.66
N ARG A 43 2.46 13.28 -2.79
CA ARG A 43 1.96 13.90 -4.02
C ARG A 43 0.63 13.30 -4.44
N ILE A 44 0.53 11.98 -4.35
CA ILE A 44 -0.63 11.22 -4.78
C ILE A 44 -0.90 10.15 -3.74
N THR A 45 -2.16 9.84 -3.52
CA THR A 45 -2.58 8.70 -2.72
C THR A 45 -2.93 7.57 -3.68
N TYR A 46 -2.34 6.42 -3.45
CA TYR A 46 -2.58 5.20 -4.24
C TYR A 46 -3.35 4.20 -3.41
N ASP A 47 -4.27 3.51 -4.06
CA ASP A 47 -4.98 2.36 -3.49
C ASP A 47 -4.42 1.12 -4.18
N ILE A 48 -3.65 0.31 -3.43
CA ILE A 48 -2.89 -0.80 -4.00
C ILE A 48 -3.44 -2.12 -3.46
N SER A 49 -3.89 -2.97 -4.37
CA SER A 49 -4.32 -4.34 -4.01
C SER A 49 -3.12 -5.19 -3.61
N GLU A 50 -3.32 -6.06 -2.63
CA GLU A 50 -2.23 -6.89 -2.11
C GLU A 50 -1.59 -7.77 -3.18
N ASN A 51 -2.37 -8.21 -4.18
CA ASN A 51 -1.83 -9.04 -5.26
C ASN A 51 -0.90 -8.29 -6.20
N LYS A 52 -0.81 -6.97 -6.06
CA LYS A 52 0.11 -6.13 -6.83
C LYS A 52 1.38 -5.81 -6.05
N ILE A 53 1.47 -6.24 -4.81
CA ILE A 53 2.60 -5.93 -3.94
C ILE A 53 3.57 -7.09 -3.93
N LYS A 54 4.82 -6.82 -4.31
CA LYS A 54 5.88 -7.80 -4.27
C LYS A 54 6.54 -7.82 -2.90
N THR A 55 6.92 -6.66 -2.39
CA THR A 55 7.49 -6.51 -1.06
C THR A 55 7.05 -5.20 -0.43
N ILE A 56 7.05 -5.19 0.89
CA ILE A 56 6.81 -3.98 1.67
C ILE A 56 7.84 -3.94 2.80
N VAL A 57 8.55 -2.84 2.92
CA VAL A 57 9.61 -2.68 3.91
C VAL A 57 9.37 -1.41 4.70
N LEU A 58 9.33 -1.56 6.01
CA LEU A 58 9.16 -0.42 6.91
C LEU A 58 10.42 0.44 6.86
N GLN A 59 10.23 1.73 6.67
CA GLN A 59 11.33 2.70 6.68
C GLN A 59 11.44 3.31 8.08
N LYS A 60 12.64 3.49 8.54
CA LYS A 60 12.88 4.07 9.85
C LYS A 60 13.37 5.51 9.77
#